data_765c20762ff4cae2a8711d8c7819006a
#
_entry.id   765c20762ff4cae2a8711d8c7819006a
#
_cell.length_a   1.000
_cell.length_b   1.000
_cell.length_c   1.000
_cell.angle_alpha   90.00
_cell.angle_beta   90.00
_cell.angle_gamma   90.00
#
_symmetry.space_group_name_H-M   'P 1'
#
loop_
_entity.id
_entity.type
_entity.pdbx_description
1 polymer ?
#
loop_
_entity_poly.entity_id
_entity_poly.type
_entity_poly.pdbx_seq_one_letter_code
_entity_poly.pdbx_strand_id
1 'polypeptide(L)'
;MSNEIAKGSPANLPARTQGELSALRASPEKYYAALTPARPDEPLSDATPTLARIQHGLGAPGARLAVSVALLELSEWFNVQRNLTDRQMAMIAEMIIEVHWDLSLNDLKACFQQKMRTAKLYGKLDGSDILGWLDEYKRECLAAKQERLEHESKSFAPSDKPITYEEWCARTPKERNYLANGRLGRIAPTDEERDRKEAEFQRFRREYLKSKGITPK
;
A
#
# COMPACT_ATOMS: atom_id res chain seq x y z
N MET A 1 -15.81 25.53 -14.40
CA MET A 1 -15.75 25.39 -12.92
C MET A 1 -14.50 24.61 -12.61
N SER A 2 -13.44 25.30 -12.23
CA SER A 2 -12.12 24.73 -11.99
C SER A 2 -12.12 24.08 -10.61
N ASN A 3 -11.96 22.74 -10.57
CA ASN A 3 -11.79 21.97 -9.34
C ASN A 3 -10.36 22.23 -8.83
N GLU A 4 -10.18 23.22 -7.96
CA GLU A 4 -8.97 23.36 -7.16
C GLU A 4 -8.93 22.21 -6.14
N ILE A 5 -8.26 21.13 -6.53
CA ILE A 5 -7.85 20.09 -5.58
C ILE A 5 -6.93 20.79 -4.56
N ALA A 6 -7.37 20.83 -3.33
CA ALA A 6 -6.64 21.41 -2.21
C ALA A 6 -5.20 20.88 -2.20
N LYS A 7 -4.23 21.75 -2.48
CA LYS A 7 -2.80 21.46 -2.35
C LYS A 7 -2.52 21.19 -0.88
N GLY A 8 -2.52 19.91 -0.50
CA GLY A 8 -2.09 19.48 0.83
C GLY A 8 -0.68 20.01 1.09
N SER A 9 -0.52 20.73 2.18
CA SER A 9 0.76 21.33 2.56
C SER A 9 1.80 20.24 2.82
N PRO A 10 3.05 20.35 2.34
CA PRO A 10 4.11 19.37 2.59
C PRO A 10 4.43 19.18 4.08
N ALA A 11 3.92 20.05 4.95
CA ALA A 11 4.09 20.00 6.40
C ALA A 11 3.41 18.80 7.11
N ASN A 12 2.54 18.03 6.44
CA ASN A 12 1.79 16.93 7.05
C ASN A 12 2.40 15.53 6.80
N LEU A 13 3.59 15.43 6.22
CA LEU A 13 4.25 14.16 6.03
C LEU A 13 5.03 13.75 7.30
N PRO A 14 5.11 12.44 7.64
CA PRO A 14 5.95 11.97 8.74
C PRO A 14 7.39 12.47 8.60
N ALA A 15 8.03 12.82 9.72
CA ALA A 15 9.39 13.38 9.72
C ALA A 15 10.40 12.51 8.97
N ARG A 16 10.26 11.18 9.06
CA ARG A 16 11.08 10.22 8.33
C ARG A 16 10.90 10.30 6.81
N THR A 17 9.66 10.44 6.35
CA THR A 17 9.36 10.64 4.92
C THR A 17 9.91 11.98 4.42
N GLN A 18 9.89 13.05 5.23
CA GLN A 18 10.51 14.32 4.90
C GLN A 18 12.02 14.20 4.75
N GLY A 19 12.68 13.40 5.61
CA GLY A 19 14.10 13.08 5.51
C GLY A 19 14.45 12.38 4.20
N GLU A 20 13.67 11.38 3.81
CA GLU A 20 13.83 10.66 2.54
C GLU A 20 13.66 11.59 1.33
N LEU A 21 12.63 12.43 1.33
CA LEU A 21 12.43 13.41 0.26
C LEU A 21 13.55 14.46 0.18
N SER A 22 14.11 14.87 1.31
CA SER A 22 15.23 15.79 1.36
C SER A 22 16.50 15.16 0.79
N ALA A 23 16.77 13.89 1.13
CA ALA A 23 17.89 13.12 0.58
C ALA A 23 17.74 12.93 -0.94
N LEU A 24 16.55 12.56 -1.40
CA LEU A 24 16.23 12.42 -2.82
C LEU A 24 16.40 13.75 -3.57
N ARG A 25 15.97 14.86 -2.99
CA ARG A 25 16.15 16.19 -3.59
C ARG A 25 17.61 16.61 -3.70
N ALA A 26 18.42 16.27 -2.70
CA ALA A 26 19.83 16.66 -2.65
C ALA A 26 20.67 15.91 -3.69
N SER A 27 20.43 14.63 -3.88
CA SER A 27 21.15 13.81 -4.88
C SER A 27 20.32 12.58 -5.26
N PRO A 28 19.49 12.67 -6.32
CA PRO A 28 18.65 11.57 -6.77
C PRO A 28 19.42 10.30 -7.10
N GLU A 29 20.58 10.44 -7.76
CA GLU A 29 21.43 9.31 -8.14
C GLU A 29 21.99 8.57 -6.93
N LYS A 30 22.59 9.29 -5.96
CA LYS A 30 23.11 8.69 -4.73
C LYS A 30 21.99 8.07 -3.89
N TYR A 31 20.84 8.74 -3.84
CA TYR A 31 19.68 8.22 -3.14
C TYR A 31 19.22 6.91 -3.77
N TYR A 32 19.02 6.88 -5.10
CA TYR A 32 18.58 5.67 -5.80
C TYR A 32 19.61 4.53 -5.69
N ALA A 33 20.92 4.83 -5.83
CA ALA A 33 21.96 3.83 -5.66
C ALA A 33 21.95 3.17 -4.27
N ALA A 34 21.66 3.96 -3.21
CA ALA A 34 21.61 3.49 -1.83
C ALA A 34 20.32 2.71 -1.48
N LEU A 35 19.28 2.74 -2.33
CA LEU A 35 18.03 2.04 -2.06
C LEU A 35 18.25 0.52 -2.01
N THR A 36 17.56 -0.12 -1.06
CA THR A 36 17.40 -1.57 -1.04
C THR A 36 16.20 -1.94 -1.91
N PRO A 37 16.33 -2.90 -2.85
CA PRO A 37 15.21 -3.36 -3.64
C PRO A 37 14.08 -3.87 -2.75
N ALA A 38 12.84 -3.53 -3.09
CA ALA A 38 11.67 -4.04 -2.37
C ALA A 38 11.54 -5.55 -2.56
N ARG A 39 10.96 -6.22 -1.56
CA ARG A 39 10.59 -7.62 -1.66
C ARG A 39 9.08 -7.73 -1.82
N PRO A 40 8.57 -8.50 -2.78
CA PRO A 40 7.13 -8.62 -3.03
C PRO A 40 6.33 -9.10 -1.82
N ASP A 41 6.95 -9.92 -0.97
CA ASP A 41 6.37 -10.52 0.23
C ASP A 41 6.47 -9.64 1.50
N GLU A 42 7.32 -8.61 1.49
CA GLU A 42 7.49 -7.70 2.63
C GLU A 42 6.69 -6.40 2.45
N PRO A 43 5.97 -5.95 3.48
CA PRO A 43 5.36 -4.64 3.43
C PRO A 43 6.44 -3.57 3.43
N LEU A 44 6.34 -2.61 2.51
CA LEU A 44 7.19 -1.44 2.55
C LEU A 44 7.01 -0.70 3.87
N SER A 45 8.10 -0.15 4.38
CA SER A 45 8.05 0.74 5.54
C SER A 45 7.17 1.95 5.22
N ASP A 46 6.36 2.41 6.18
CA ASP A 46 5.57 3.65 6.05
C ASP A 46 6.45 4.87 5.74
N ALA A 47 7.75 4.78 6.00
CA ALA A 47 8.73 5.80 5.67
C ALA A 47 9.07 5.86 4.18
N THR A 48 8.92 4.75 3.43
CA THR A 48 9.26 4.69 2.02
C THR A 48 8.24 5.47 1.20
N PRO A 49 8.64 6.58 0.54
CA PRO A 49 7.69 7.37 -0.22
C PRO A 49 7.29 6.67 -1.52
N THR A 50 5.99 6.62 -1.78
CA THR A 50 5.46 6.24 -3.09
C THR A 50 5.71 7.34 -4.12
N LEU A 51 5.60 7.04 -5.41
CA LEU A 51 5.75 8.03 -6.48
C LEU A 51 4.75 9.19 -6.30
N ALA A 52 3.52 8.92 -5.86
CA ALA A 52 2.56 9.96 -5.52
C ALA A 52 3.06 10.88 -4.38
N ARG A 53 3.65 10.33 -3.33
CA ARG A 53 4.22 11.12 -2.23
C ARG A 53 5.44 11.92 -2.68
N ILE A 54 6.28 11.36 -3.54
CA ILE A 54 7.42 12.08 -4.15
C ILE A 54 6.91 13.24 -5.00
N GLN A 55 5.91 13.00 -5.85
CA GLN A 55 5.30 14.04 -6.68
C GLN A 55 4.67 15.16 -5.83
N HIS A 56 4.01 14.81 -4.73
CA HIS A 56 3.43 15.78 -3.81
C HIS A 56 4.50 16.60 -3.09
N GLY A 57 5.60 15.98 -2.65
CA GLY A 57 6.65 16.63 -1.87
C GLY A 57 7.69 17.41 -2.69
N LEU A 58 8.06 16.91 -3.87
CA LEU A 58 9.10 17.49 -4.74
C LEU A 58 8.53 18.14 -6.02
N GLY A 59 7.21 18.03 -6.24
CA GLY A 59 6.57 18.44 -7.47
C GLY A 59 6.79 17.46 -8.63
N ALA A 60 6.07 17.69 -9.73
CA ALA A 60 6.18 16.83 -10.92
C ALA A 60 7.60 16.77 -11.51
N PRO A 61 8.38 17.86 -11.59
CA PRO A 61 9.76 17.80 -12.07
C PRO A 61 10.66 16.94 -11.19
N GLY A 62 10.51 17.01 -9.85
CA GLY A 62 11.31 16.21 -8.92
C GLY A 62 10.99 14.72 -8.99
N ALA A 63 9.71 14.36 -9.09
CA ALA A 63 9.29 12.99 -9.28
C ALA A 63 9.79 12.42 -10.62
N ARG A 64 9.68 13.21 -11.70
CA ARG A 64 10.17 12.83 -13.02
C ARG A 64 11.68 12.57 -13.00
N LEU A 65 12.46 13.46 -12.38
CA LEU A 65 13.90 13.28 -12.23
C LEU A 65 14.23 11.99 -11.48
N ALA A 66 13.55 11.72 -10.37
CA ALA A 66 13.77 10.51 -9.58
C ALA A 66 13.52 9.21 -10.39
N VAL A 67 12.45 9.16 -11.18
CA VAL A 67 12.16 8.02 -12.05
C VAL A 67 13.14 7.94 -13.22
N SER A 68 13.54 9.08 -13.78
CA SER A 68 14.53 9.10 -14.89
C SER A 68 15.87 8.53 -14.48
N VAL A 69 16.31 8.71 -13.22
CA VAL A 69 17.55 8.07 -12.70
C VAL A 69 17.42 6.54 -12.73
N ALA A 70 16.25 6.00 -12.32
CA ALA A 70 16.01 4.56 -12.38
C ALA A 70 16.00 4.02 -13.82
N LEU A 71 15.43 4.77 -14.75
CA LEU A 71 15.42 4.42 -16.17
C LEU A 71 16.81 4.51 -16.82
N LEU A 72 17.63 5.45 -16.38
CA LEU A 72 19.01 5.59 -16.84
C LEU A 72 19.83 4.36 -16.45
N GLU A 73 19.81 3.94 -15.17
CA GLU A 73 20.51 2.73 -14.69
C GLU A 73 20.05 1.49 -15.48
N LEU A 74 18.74 1.36 -15.73
CA LEU A 74 18.18 0.28 -16.54
C LEU A 74 18.70 0.31 -17.98
N SER A 75 18.73 1.49 -18.61
CA SER A 75 19.17 1.65 -19.99
C SER A 75 20.67 1.41 -20.18
N GLU A 76 21.48 1.78 -19.20
CA GLU A 76 22.92 1.51 -19.19
C GLU A 76 23.23 0.02 -19.03
N TRP A 77 22.42 -0.71 -18.25
CA TRP A 77 22.58 -2.15 -18.09
C TRP A 77 22.33 -2.91 -19.39
N PHE A 78 21.26 -2.56 -20.11
CA PHE A 78 20.94 -3.18 -21.37
C PHE A 78 21.73 -2.56 -22.50
N ASN A 79 22.87 -3.16 -22.86
CA ASN A 79 23.69 -2.74 -24.00
C ASN A 79 23.01 -3.12 -25.33
N VAL A 80 21.91 -2.43 -25.67
CA VAL A 80 21.14 -2.67 -26.90
C VAL A 80 21.51 -1.65 -27.97
N GLN A 81 21.34 -2.03 -29.26
CA GLN A 81 21.67 -1.16 -30.39
C GLN A 81 20.83 0.13 -30.42
N ARG A 82 19.60 0.08 -29.91
CA ARG A 82 18.70 1.24 -29.77
C ARG A 82 18.28 1.36 -28.32
N ASN A 83 18.95 2.27 -27.62
CA ASN A 83 18.62 2.64 -26.27
C ASN A 83 17.62 3.79 -26.22
N LEU A 84 17.03 4.04 -25.07
CA LEU A 84 16.09 5.14 -24.85
C LEU A 84 16.80 6.49 -25.02
N THR A 85 16.16 7.40 -25.73
CA THR A 85 16.58 8.81 -25.78
C THR A 85 16.07 9.53 -24.54
N ASP A 86 16.71 10.65 -24.16
CA ASP A 86 16.30 11.47 -23.02
C ASP A 86 14.82 11.87 -23.07
N ARG A 87 14.34 12.20 -24.29
CA ARG A 87 12.93 12.52 -24.50
C ARG A 87 12.02 11.32 -24.22
N GLN A 88 12.41 10.13 -24.66
CA GLN A 88 11.64 8.91 -24.39
C GLN A 88 11.66 8.58 -22.91
N MET A 89 12.82 8.68 -22.23
CA MET A 89 12.93 8.49 -20.78
C MET A 89 12.02 9.45 -20.01
N ALA A 90 11.98 10.72 -20.40
CA ALA A 90 11.09 11.70 -19.78
C ALA A 90 9.61 11.35 -19.95
N MET A 91 9.20 10.92 -21.14
CA MET A 91 7.81 10.50 -21.43
C MET A 91 7.46 9.22 -20.64
N ILE A 92 8.34 8.24 -20.61
CA ILE A 92 8.14 6.99 -19.85
C ILE A 92 8.04 7.29 -18.36
N ALA A 93 8.90 8.18 -17.84
CA ALA A 93 8.85 8.59 -16.43
C ALA A 93 7.50 9.24 -16.07
N GLU A 94 6.94 10.07 -16.95
CA GLU A 94 5.60 10.65 -16.73
C GLU A 94 4.53 9.55 -16.71
N MET A 95 4.55 8.62 -17.66
CA MET A 95 3.60 7.51 -17.71
C MET A 95 3.71 6.61 -16.46
N ILE A 96 4.92 6.32 -16.00
CA ILE A 96 5.13 5.55 -14.76
C ILE A 96 4.51 6.27 -13.57
N ILE A 97 4.73 7.57 -13.42
CA ILE A 97 4.17 8.35 -12.31
C ILE A 97 2.64 8.39 -12.36
N GLU A 98 2.06 8.46 -13.55
CA GLU A 98 0.62 8.51 -13.75
C GLU A 98 -0.06 7.16 -13.47
N VAL A 99 0.49 6.07 -14.02
CA VAL A 99 -0.13 4.73 -13.98
C VAL A 99 0.25 3.97 -12.69
N HIS A 100 1.50 4.11 -12.24
CA HIS A 100 2.07 3.37 -11.12
C HIS A 100 2.38 4.27 -9.91
N TRP A 101 1.55 5.27 -9.67
CA TRP A 101 1.70 6.25 -8.58
C TRP A 101 1.83 5.64 -7.18
N ASP A 102 1.33 4.43 -6.98
CA ASP A 102 1.34 3.65 -5.74
C ASP A 102 2.66 2.89 -5.49
N LEU A 103 3.49 2.74 -6.51
CA LEU A 103 4.82 2.14 -6.36
C LEU A 103 5.82 3.12 -5.73
N SER A 104 6.86 2.59 -5.11
CA SER A 104 8.01 3.33 -4.59
C SER A 104 9.23 3.17 -5.52
N LEU A 105 10.27 3.98 -5.31
CA LEU A 105 11.54 3.79 -6.02
C LEU A 105 12.22 2.46 -5.68
N ASN A 106 11.95 1.90 -4.49
CA ASN A 106 12.43 0.57 -4.10
C ASN A 106 11.76 -0.53 -4.95
N ASP A 107 10.47 -0.35 -5.27
CA ASP A 107 9.73 -1.25 -6.17
C ASP A 107 10.26 -1.18 -7.60
N LEU A 108 10.52 0.04 -8.11
CA LEU A 108 11.14 0.23 -9.42
C LEU A 108 12.49 -0.47 -9.48
N LYS A 109 13.33 -0.29 -8.44
CA LYS A 109 14.63 -0.94 -8.37
C LYS A 109 14.53 -2.46 -8.35
N ALA A 110 13.58 -3.01 -7.58
CA ALA A 110 13.34 -4.44 -7.52
C ALA A 110 12.89 -5.01 -8.87
N CYS A 111 11.90 -4.39 -9.50
CA CYS A 111 11.40 -4.77 -10.82
C CYS A 111 12.53 -4.74 -11.86
N PHE A 112 13.27 -3.65 -11.94
CA PHE A 112 14.33 -3.49 -12.93
C PHE A 112 15.47 -4.47 -12.70
N GLN A 113 15.92 -4.70 -11.48
CA GLN A 113 16.94 -5.69 -11.18
C GLN A 113 16.48 -7.13 -11.49
N GLN A 114 15.21 -7.45 -11.29
CA GLN A 114 14.63 -8.72 -11.70
C GLN A 114 14.70 -8.86 -13.23
N LYS A 115 14.28 -7.84 -13.97
CA LYS A 115 14.29 -7.86 -15.44
C LYS A 115 15.70 -7.81 -16.05
N MET A 116 16.64 -7.12 -15.42
CA MET A 116 18.07 -7.17 -15.79
C MET A 116 18.63 -8.60 -15.80
N ARG A 117 18.09 -9.49 -14.93
CA ARG A 117 18.52 -10.90 -14.84
C ARG A 117 17.76 -11.83 -15.78
N THR A 118 16.50 -11.52 -16.07
CA THR A 118 15.57 -12.46 -16.72
C THR A 118 15.11 -12.04 -18.11
N ALA A 119 15.08 -10.75 -18.41
CA ALA A 119 14.56 -10.27 -19.69
C ALA A 119 15.53 -10.53 -20.83
N LYS A 120 14.99 -11.02 -21.94
CA LYS A 120 15.71 -11.16 -23.21
C LYS A 120 15.22 -10.06 -24.16
N LEU A 121 16.07 -9.06 -24.37
CA LEU A 121 15.77 -7.98 -25.33
C LEU A 121 16.34 -8.30 -26.70
N TYR A 122 15.54 -8.07 -27.73
CA TYR A 122 15.91 -8.30 -29.12
C TYR A 122 16.24 -6.96 -29.80
N GLY A 123 17.41 -6.41 -29.48
CA GLY A 123 18.01 -5.26 -30.18
C GLY A 123 17.49 -3.88 -29.81
N LYS A 124 16.42 -3.76 -29.01
CA LYS A 124 15.87 -2.48 -28.54
C LYS A 124 15.25 -2.60 -27.14
N LEU A 125 15.24 -1.49 -26.41
CA LEU A 125 14.49 -1.31 -25.19
C LEU A 125 13.37 -0.30 -25.45
N ASP A 126 12.12 -0.71 -25.32
CA ASP A 126 10.95 0.13 -25.56
C ASP A 126 10.22 0.49 -24.25
N GLY A 127 9.53 1.65 -24.27
CA GLY A 127 8.71 2.07 -23.14
C GLY A 127 7.57 1.10 -22.83
N SER A 128 7.02 0.43 -23.84
CA SER A 128 5.99 -0.61 -23.68
C SER A 128 6.51 -1.82 -22.89
N ASP A 129 7.77 -2.21 -23.09
CA ASP A 129 8.39 -3.30 -22.34
C ASP A 129 8.51 -2.92 -20.87
N ILE A 130 8.98 -1.70 -20.58
CA ILE A 130 9.15 -1.20 -19.23
C ILE A 130 7.81 -1.13 -18.48
N LEU A 131 6.78 -0.56 -19.10
CA LEU A 131 5.44 -0.50 -18.50
C LEU A 131 4.86 -1.89 -18.29
N GLY A 132 5.01 -2.80 -19.25
CA GLY A 132 4.58 -4.18 -19.12
C GLY A 132 5.28 -4.92 -17.96
N TRP A 133 6.59 -4.65 -17.72
CA TRP A 133 7.33 -5.20 -16.58
C TRP A 133 6.82 -4.68 -15.24
N LEU A 134 6.47 -3.41 -15.17
CA LEU A 134 5.89 -2.83 -13.95
C LEU A 134 4.50 -3.38 -13.66
N ASP A 135 3.67 -3.60 -14.68
CA ASP A 135 2.37 -4.25 -14.54
C ASP A 135 2.51 -5.70 -14.04
N GLU A 136 3.49 -6.43 -14.58
CA GLU A 136 3.79 -7.80 -14.13
C GLU A 136 4.26 -7.82 -12.68
N TYR A 137 5.22 -6.96 -12.33
CA TYR A 137 5.74 -6.82 -10.97
C TYR A 137 4.62 -6.46 -9.98
N LYS A 138 3.75 -5.53 -10.33
CA LYS A 138 2.60 -5.14 -9.51
C LYS A 138 1.65 -6.32 -9.27
N ARG A 139 1.39 -7.14 -10.29
CA ARG A 139 0.59 -8.36 -10.13
C ARG A 139 1.26 -9.38 -9.21
N GLU A 140 2.58 -9.56 -9.31
CA GLU A 140 3.34 -10.43 -8.42
C GLU A 140 3.26 -9.93 -6.96
N CYS A 141 3.44 -8.63 -6.72
CA CYS A 141 3.31 -8.03 -5.39
C CYS A 141 1.91 -8.20 -4.80
N LEU A 142 0.86 -8.03 -5.62
CA LEU A 142 -0.53 -8.23 -5.17
C LEU A 142 -0.80 -9.70 -4.84
N ALA A 143 -0.31 -10.65 -5.65
CA ALA A 143 -0.44 -12.08 -5.39
C ALA A 143 0.28 -12.48 -4.09
N ALA A 144 1.53 -12.04 -3.90
CA ALA A 144 2.29 -12.31 -2.68
C ALA A 144 1.61 -11.71 -1.43
N LYS A 145 1.05 -10.50 -1.56
CA LYS A 145 0.28 -9.86 -0.48
C LYS A 145 -0.99 -10.65 -0.14
N GLN A 146 -1.69 -11.12 -1.16
CA GLN A 146 -2.90 -11.94 -0.96
C GLN A 146 -2.56 -13.27 -0.27
N GLU A 147 -1.54 -13.98 -0.74
CA GLU A 147 -1.07 -15.22 -0.14
C GLU A 147 -0.69 -15.04 1.34
N ARG A 148 0.03 -13.96 1.65
CA ARG A 148 0.35 -13.63 3.04
C ARG A 148 -0.89 -13.38 3.89
N LEU A 149 -1.87 -12.62 3.38
CA LEU A 149 -3.12 -12.36 4.09
C LEU A 149 -3.94 -13.65 4.29
N GLU A 150 -3.95 -14.54 3.31
CA GLU A 150 -4.58 -15.85 3.43
C GLU A 150 -3.88 -16.73 4.47
N HIS A 151 -2.55 -16.74 4.47
CA HIS A 151 -1.77 -17.45 5.47
C HIS A 151 -2.00 -16.89 6.88
N GLU A 152 -1.96 -15.56 7.04
CA GLU A 152 -2.30 -14.89 8.29
C GLU A 152 -3.74 -15.23 8.73
N SER A 153 -4.70 -15.21 7.79
CA SER A 153 -6.09 -15.56 8.06
C SER A 153 -6.25 -17.02 8.51
N LYS A 154 -5.53 -17.95 7.89
CA LYS A 154 -5.55 -19.37 8.29
C LYS A 154 -4.90 -19.59 9.65
N SER A 155 -3.83 -18.86 9.96
CA SER A 155 -3.17 -18.94 11.29
C SER A 155 -4.06 -18.40 12.41
N PHE A 156 -5.00 -17.51 12.07
CA PHE A 156 -6.03 -16.99 12.96
C PHE A 156 -7.40 -17.62 12.70
N ALA A 157 -7.45 -18.85 12.19
CA ALA A 157 -8.73 -19.54 11.97
C ALA A 157 -9.56 -19.53 13.26
N PRO A 158 -10.86 -19.25 13.15
CA PRO A 158 -11.72 -19.22 14.32
C PRO A 158 -11.66 -20.58 15.02
N SER A 159 -11.42 -20.55 16.31
CA SER A 159 -11.66 -21.71 17.14
C SER A 159 -13.16 -22.08 17.04
N ASP A 160 -13.47 -23.35 16.81
CA ASP A 160 -14.86 -23.85 16.81
C ASP A 160 -15.56 -23.59 18.17
N LYS A 161 -14.81 -23.25 19.19
CA LYS A 161 -15.32 -22.87 20.50
C LYS A 161 -15.40 -21.36 20.64
N PRO A 162 -16.53 -20.81 21.11
CA PRO A 162 -16.63 -19.40 21.43
C PRO A 162 -15.61 -19.03 22.50
N ILE A 163 -14.87 -17.97 22.28
CA ILE A 163 -13.84 -17.48 23.18
C ILE A 163 -14.51 -16.82 24.38
N THR A 164 -14.07 -17.15 25.60
CA THR A 164 -14.55 -16.48 26.82
C THR A 164 -14.05 -15.05 26.89
N TYR A 165 -14.71 -14.21 27.69
CA TYR A 165 -14.30 -12.82 27.92
C TYR A 165 -12.86 -12.73 28.50
N GLU A 166 -12.50 -13.66 29.39
CA GLU A 166 -11.18 -13.73 30.00
C GLU A 166 -10.10 -14.04 28.97
N GLU A 167 -10.35 -15.02 28.11
CA GLU A 167 -9.45 -15.34 26.98
C GLU A 167 -9.31 -14.17 26.02
N TRP A 168 -10.40 -13.43 25.77
CA TRP A 168 -10.36 -12.23 24.93
C TRP A 168 -9.51 -11.12 25.55
N CYS A 169 -9.62 -10.90 26.86
CA CYS A 169 -8.81 -9.92 27.57
C CYS A 169 -7.32 -10.26 27.58
N ALA A 170 -6.98 -11.54 27.60
CA ALA A 170 -5.59 -12.01 27.56
C ALA A 170 -4.92 -11.86 26.19
N ARG A 171 -5.69 -11.60 25.11
CA ARG A 171 -5.17 -11.49 23.76
C ARG A 171 -4.56 -10.12 23.46
N THR A 172 -3.66 -10.11 22.49
CA THR A 172 -3.03 -8.87 22.01
C THR A 172 -4.04 -7.92 21.33
N PRO A 173 -3.76 -6.62 21.27
CA PRO A 173 -4.64 -5.67 20.57
C PRO A 173 -4.90 -6.03 19.10
N LYS A 174 -3.91 -6.63 18.43
CA LYS A 174 -4.05 -7.09 17.03
C LYS A 174 -5.08 -8.21 16.92
N GLU A 175 -5.00 -9.20 17.79
CA GLU A 175 -5.94 -10.33 17.83
C GLU A 175 -7.36 -9.89 18.21
N ARG A 176 -7.49 -8.92 19.14
CA ARG A 176 -8.79 -8.33 19.49
C ARG A 176 -9.44 -7.62 18.32
N ASN A 177 -8.66 -6.90 17.50
CA ASN A 177 -9.17 -6.25 16.29
C ASN A 177 -9.69 -7.27 15.27
N TYR A 178 -9.02 -8.40 15.13
CA TYR A 178 -9.49 -9.49 14.26
C TYR A 178 -10.83 -10.06 14.75
N LEU A 179 -10.96 -10.25 16.07
CA LEU A 179 -12.21 -10.72 16.68
C LEU A 179 -13.35 -9.71 16.50
N ALA A 180 -13.09 -8.44 16.75
CA ALA A 180 -14.07 -7.36 16.57
C ALA A 180 -14.57 -7.28 15.11
N ASN A 181 -13.71 -7.62 14.14
CA ASN A 181 -14.07 -7.66 12.72
C ASN A 181 -14.73 -8.99 12.29
N GLY A 182 -15.02 -9.90 13.22
CA GLY A 182 -15.69 -11.17 12.95
C GLY A 182 -14.82 -12.21 12.24
N ARG A 183 -13.50 -12.01 12.18
CA ARG A 183 -12.56 -12.89 11.47
C ARG A 183 -11.98 -14.02 12.35
N LEU A 184 -12.10 -13.91 13.66
CA LEU A 184 -11.54 -14.86 14.63
C LEU A 184 -12.59 -15.48 15.57
N GLY A 185 -13.75 -15.79 15.09
CA GLY A 185 -14.81 -16.34 15.91
C GLY A 185 -15.53 -15.28 16.76
N ARG A 186 -16.57 -15.66 17.42
CA ARG A 186 -17.40 -14.79 18.25
C ARG A 186 -17.06 -14.99 19.72
N ILE A 187 -16.90 -13.90 20.46
CA ILE A 187 -16.87 -13.94 21.91
C ILE A 187 -18.28 -14.28 22.36
N ALA A 188 -18.42 -15.35 23.12
CA ALA A 188 -19.71 -15.62 23.76
C ALA A 188 -19.93 -14.57 24.86
N PRO A 189 -21.00 -13.75 24.79
CA PRO A 189 -21.31 -12.82 25.85
C PRO A 189 -21.63 -13.61 27.15
N THR A 190 -21.20 -13.08 28.29
CA THR A 190 -21.60 -13.62 29.58
C THR A 190 -23.12 -13.53 29.73
N ASP A 191 -23.71 -14.35 30.61
CA ASP A 191 -25.15 -14.32 30.81
C ASP A 191 -25.59 -12.93 31.30
N GLU A 192 -24.81 -12.29 32.17
CA GLU A 192 -25.07 -10.92 32.64
C GLU A 192 -24.98 -9.87 31.51
N GLU A 193 -24.08 -10.03 30.57
CA GLU A 193 -23.99 -9.14 29.40
C GLU A 193 -25.15 -9.36 28.43
N ARG A 194 -25.62 -10.59 28.32
CA ARG A 194 -26.79 -10.93 27.52
C ARG A 194 -28.04 -10.28 28.10
N ASP A 195 -28.24 -10.44 29.42
CA ASP A 195 -29.39 -9.88 30.14
C ASP A 195 -29.36 -8.35 30.10
N ARG A 196 -28.17 -7.74 30.25
CA ARG A 196 -28.02 -6.29 30.12
C ARG A 196 -28.38 -5.78 28.73
N LYS A 197 -27.88 -6.43 27.69
CA LYS A 197 -28.19 -6.06 26.28
C LYS A 197 -29.66 -6.27 25.95
N GLU A 198 -30.26 -7.34 26.45
CA GLU A 198 -31.69 -7.60 26.28
C GLU A 198 -32.52 -6.53 26.98
N ALA A 199 -32.19 -6.16 28.21
CA ALA A 199 -32.86 -5.09 28.94
C ALA A 199 -32.72 -3.73 28.20
N GLU A 200 -31.54 -3.42 27.68
CA GLU A 200 -31.31 -2.21 26.90
C GLU A 200 -32.11 -2.21 25.59
N PHE A 201 -32.14 -3.34 24.89
CA PHE A 201 -32.94 -3.51 23.67
C PHE A 201 -34.43 -3.36 23.95
N GLN A 202 -34.94 -3.95 25.04
CA GLN A 202 -36.34 -3.83 25.44
C GLN A 202 -36.73 -2.40 25.84
N ARG A 203 -35.79 -1.67 26.45
CA ARG A 203 -35.94 -0.25 26.76
C ARG A 203 -36.03 0.58 25.48
N PHE A 204 -35.07 0.41 24.56
CA PHE A 204 -35.06 1.09 23.26
C PHE A 204 -36.34 0.79 22.45
N ARG A 205 -36.76 -0.47 22.40
CA ARG A 205 -37.99 -0.90 21.73
C ARG A 205 -39.21 -0.20 22.29
N ARG A 206 -39.32 -0.09 23.62
CA ARG A 206 -40.44 0.62 24.28
C ARG A 206 -40.42 2.11 23.93
N GLU A 207 -39.32 2.75 23.97
CA GLU A 207 -39.17 4.17 23.62
C GLU A 207 -39.52 4.41 22.13
N TYR A 208 -39.05 3.54 21.25
CA TYR A 208 -39.35 3.61 19.81
C TYR A 208 -40.87 3.42 19.53
N LEU A 209 -41.49 2.41 20.12
CA LEU A 209 -42.95 2.18 19.96
C LEU A 209 -43.73 3.36 20.51
N LYS A 210 -43.33 3.91 21.65
CA LYS A 210 -43.98 5.10 22.24
C LYS A 210 -43.84 6.32 21.33
N SER A 211 -42.71 6.52 20.70
CA SER A 211 -42.48 7.62 19.72
C SER A 211 -43.35 7.48 18.47
N LYS A 212 -43.74 6.27 18.13
CA LYS A 212 -44.64 5.95 16.99
C LYS A 212 -46.12 5.87 17.36
N GLY A 213 -46.47 6.12 18.63
CA GLY A 213 -47.85 6.05 19.09
C GLY A 213 -48.42 4.63 19.13
N ILE A 214 -47.57 3.61 19.11
CA ILE A 214 -47.95 2.21 19.15
C ILE A 214 -47.85 1.72 20.59
N THR A 215 -48.97 1.36 21.19
CA THR A 215 -49.00 0.78 22.55
C THR A 215 -48.55 -0.69 22.46
N PRO A 216 -47.46 -1.10 23.14
CA PRO A 216 -47.09 -2.51 23.20
C PRO A 216 -48.14 -3.28 23.96
N LYS A 217 -48.67 -4.35 23.35
CA LYS A 217 -49.49 -5.33 24.04
C LYS A 217 -48.67 -6.18 24.97
#